data_9db37f3ed04ed94fd260be1bd1872913
#
_entry.id   9db37f3ed04ed94fd260be1bd1872913
#
_cell.length_a   1.000
_cell.length_b   1.000
_cell.length_c   1.000
_cell.angle_alpha   90.00
_cell.angle_beta   90.00
_cell.angle_gamma   90.00
#
_symmetry.space_group_name_H-M   'P 1'
#
loop_
_entity.id
_entity.type
_entity.pdbx_description
1 polymer ?
#
loop_
_entity_poly.entity_id
_entity_poly.type
_entity_poly.pdbx_seq_one_letter_code
_entity_poly.pdbx_strand_id
1 'polypeptide(L)'
;MDFDFIFKHQQSGTTLKVPAFWNGDQEFIVRYALTETGLWDFTIECSDASNPLNGQAGTLRCSEYSGEHEIYKRGFIKAEKRYFTYADGTPFFYLGDTHWHMVLEDIDAEMEFENGIKASRFEYTLMRRKELGFTVIQSEPLGEYDGDNSYFKKIFTEEFSNEQLMRFQQYDKYFKMIAEMGYVHANAQFSYPTALGDAMHVISDADLARLCRYWVARYSAYPVLWTLSQECDNDYYYGTTGQFI
;
A
#
# COMPACT_ATOMS: atom_id res chain seq x y z
N MET A 1 -6.16 0.30 20.28
CA MET A 1 -5.06 1.21 20.66
C MET A 1 -4.39 1.67 19.39
N ASP A 2 -4.17 2.99 19.23
CA ASP A 2 -3.54 3.56 18.03
C ASP A 2 -2.27 4.29 18.44
N PHE A 3 -1.26 4.18 17.61
CA PHE A 3 -0.01 4.92 17.71
C PHE A 3 0.19 5.73 16.42
N ASP A 4 0.59 7.00 16.60
CA ASP A 4 1.04 7.87 15.54
C ASP A 4 2.46 8.36 15.84
N PHE A 5 3.26 8.44 14.79
CA PHE A 5 4.58 9.05 14.85
C PHE A 5 4.52 10.42 14.21
N ILE A 6 4.91 11.44 14.97
CA ILE A 6 5.02 12.81 14.48
C ILE A 6 6.47 13.04 14.12
N PHE A 7 6.78 13.01 12.83
CA PHE A 7 8.11 13.32 12.31
C PHE A 7 8.24 14.81 12.03
N LYS A 8 9.38 15.40 12.40
CA LYS A 8 9.70 16.79 12.11
C LYS A 8 11.11 16.90 11.56
N HIS A 9 11.23 17.39 10.33
CA HIS A 9 12.51 17.67 9.71
C HIS A 9 13.16 18.88 10.36
N GLN A 10 14.40 18.73 10.85
CA GLN A 10 15.05 19.78 11.67
C GLN A 10 15.36 21.06 10.86
N GLN A 11 15.65 20.93 9.57
CA GLN A 11 16.06 22.06 8.75
C GLN A 11 14.89 22.79 8.09
N SER A 12 13.97 22.07 7.44
CA SER A 12 12.81 22.66 6.74
C SER A 12 11.64 22.96 7.67
N GLY A 13 11.54 22.26 8.81
CA GLY A 13 10.40 22.30 9.69
C GLY A 13 9.20 21.48 9.20
N THR A 14 9.32 20.76 8.09
CA THR A 14 8.28 19.86 7.58
C THR A 14 7.84 18.89 8.66
N THR A 15 6.54 18.79 8.89
CA THR A 15 5.96 17.92 9.90
C THR A 15 5.00 16.93 9.26
N LEU A 16 5.13 15.66 9.63
CA LEU A 16 4.34 14.54 9.09
C LEU A 16 3.77 13.74 10.27
N LYS A 17 2.50 13.39 10.18
CA LYS A 17 1.84 12.47 11.11
C LYS A 17 1.65 11.13 10.40
N VAL A 18 2.32 10.09 10.88
CA VAL A 18 2.35 8.77 10.27
C VAL A 18 1.78 7.74 11.23
N PRO A 19 0.70 7.06 10.87
CA PRO A 19 0.14 6.01 11.71
C PRO A 19 1.06 4.78 11.74
N ALA A 20 1.18 4.17 12.91
CA ALA A 20 1.72 2.82 13.02
C ALA A 20 0.61 1.79 12.78
N PHE A 21 0.99 0.57 12.41
CA PHE A 21 0.10 -0.57 12.29
C PHE A 21 0.54 -1.70 13.21
N TRP A 22 -0.43 -2.45 13.72
CA TRP A 22 -0.18 -3.63 14.53
C TRP A 22 0.34 -4.78 13.63
N ASN A 23 1.40 -5.45 14.07
CA ASN A 23 2.07 -6.54 13.34
C ASN A 23 2.09 -7.87 14.09
N GLY A 24 1.28 -7.99 15.10
CA GLY A 24 1.15 -9.18 15.95
C GLY A 24 1.67 -8.95 17.37
N ASP A 25 1.22 -9.77 18.29
CA ASP A 25 1.59 -9.73 19.71
C ASP A 25 1.52 -8.30 20.28
N GLN A 26 2.66 -7.77 20.75
CA GLN A 26 2.78 -6.41 21.27
C GLN A 26 3.57 -5.49 20.31
N GLU A 27 3.70 -5.89 19.03
CA GLU A 27 4.49 -5.16 18.06
C GLU A 27 3.62 -4.18 17.24
N PHE A 28 4.03 -2.90 17.25
CA PHE A 28 3.55 -1.89 16.34
C PHE A 28 4.70 -1.39 15.47
N ILE A 29 4.47 -1.32 14.16
CA ILE A 29 5.46 -0.87 13.18
C ILE A 29 5.00 0.46 12.58
N VAL A 30 5.92 1.43 12.53
CA VAL A 30 5.78 2.59 11.65
C VAL A 30 6.62 2.36 10.40
N ARG A 31 6.02 2.58 9.23
CA ARG A 31 6.68 2.41 7.94
C ARG A 31 6.43 3.66 7.11
N TYR A 32 7.47 4.37 6.78
CA TYR A 32 7.35 5.60 6.02
C TYR A 32 8.62 5.90 5.21
N ALA A 33 8.46 6.46 4.00
CA ALA A 33 9.55 6.93 3.17
C ALA A 33 9.70 8.45 3.38
N LEU A 34 10.75 8.85 4.07
CA LEU A 34 11.08 10.26 4.26
C LEU A 34 11.56 10.86 2.93
N THR A 35 11.05 12.02 2.57
CA THR A 35 11.26 12.65 1.25
C THR A 35 12.30 13.76 1.28
N GLU A 36 12.77 14.17 2.45
CA GLU A 36 13.81 15.18 2.61
C GLU A 36 15.01 14.57 3.33
N THR A 37 16.21 14.77 2.78
CA THR A 37 17.47 14.32 3.40
C THR A 37 17.81 15.18 4.60
N GLY A 38 18.44 14.61 5.61
CA GLY A 38 18.81 15.33 6.83
C GLY A 38 18.37 14.62 8.10
N LEU A 39 18.30 15.38 9.18
CA LEU A 39 17.87 14.90 10.49
C LEU A 39 16.38 15.16 10.69
N TRP A 40 15.73 14.12 11.20
CA TRP A 40 14.31 14.13 11.55
C TRP A 40 14.16 13.74 13.00
N ASP A 41 13.48 14.58 13.77
CA ASP A 41 13.00 14.21 15.09
C ASP A 41 11.67 13.50 14.96
N PHE A 42 11.38 12.58 15.88
CA PHE A 42 10.05 12.00 15.99
C PHE A 42 9.57 11.99 17.44
N THR A 43 8.26 12.03 17.60
CA THR A 43 7.57 11.83 18.86
C THR A 43 6.42 10.86 18.65
N ILE A 44 6.18 9.97 19.62
CA ILE A 44 5.10 8.99 19.58
C ILE A 44 3.87 9.57 20.29
N GLU A 45 2.74 9.56 19.61
CA GLU A 45 1.42 9.83 20.20
C GLU A 45 0.64 8.51 20.31
N CYS A 46 0.12 8.22 21.49
CA CYS A 46 -0.72 7.05 21.72
C CYS A 46 -2.15 7.49 22.06
N SER A 47 -3.16 6.80 21.54
CA SER A 47 -4.57 7.03 21.89
C SER A 47 -4.87 6.79 23.37
N ASP A 48 -4.05 5.99 24.05
CA ASP A 48 -4.02 5.86 25.51
C ASP A 48 -2.86 6.69 26.09
N ALA A 49 -3.19 7.84 26.66
CA ALA A 49 -2.19 8.75 27.24
C ALA A 49 -1.39 8.15 28.40
N SER A 50 -1.88 7.06 29.03
CA SER A 50 -1.18 6.36 30.10
C SER A 50 -0.14 5.35 29.61
N ASN A 51 -0.13 5.06 28.30
CA ASN A 51 0.82 4.14 27.70
C ASN A 51 2.26 4.68 27.81
N PRO A 52 3.24 3.86 28.28
CA PRO A 52 4.62 4.32 28.48
C PRO A 52 5.36 4.74 27.19
N LEU A 53 4.85 4.39 26.01
CA LEU A 53 5.39 4.84 24.73
C LEU A 53 4.90 6.25 24.37
N ASN A 54 3.81 6.72 24.97
CA ASN A 54 3.27 8.06 24.69
C ASN A 54 4.27 9.15 25.08
N GLY A 55 4.59 10.04 24.16
CA GLY A 55 5.57 11.12 24.37
C GLY A 55 7.04 10.69 24.22
N GLN A 56 7.32 9.42 23.99
CA GLN A 56 8.70 9.03 23.66
C GLN A 56 9.13 9.66 22.34
N ALA A 57 10.40 10.04 22.26
CA ALA A 57 10.98 10.75 21.13
C ALA A 57 12.35 10.23 20.77
N GLY A 58 12.76 10.50 19.56
CA GLY A 58 14.10 10.16 19.05
C GLY A 58 14.42 10.94 17.79
N THR A 59 15.59 10.65 17.24
CA THR A 59 16.09 11.28 16.02
C THR A 59 16.59 10.22 15.06
N LEU A 60 16.33 10.41 13.77
CA LEU A 60 16.84 9.56 12.70
C LEU A 60 17.41 10.43 11.57
N ARG A 61 18.21 9.81 10.71
CA ARG A 61 18.81 10.48 9.54
C ARG A 61 18.26 9.86 8.26
N CYS A 62 17.72 10.70 7.39
CA CYS A 62 17.43 10.38 6.02
C CYS A 62 18.64 10.72 5.14
N SER A 63 19.17 9.73 4.43
CA SER A 63 20.28 9.90 3.49
C SER A 63 19.80 9.92 2.05
N GLU A 64 20.62 10.48 1.15
CA GLU A 64 20.32 10.39 -0.28
C GLU A 64 20.26 8.95 -0.76
N TYR A 65 19.35 8.68 -1.68
CA TYR A 65 19.25 7.40 -2.34
C TYR A 65 20.40 7.22 -3.35
N SER A 66 21.15 6.15 -3.22
CA SER A 66 22.30 5.83 -4.07
C SER A 66 22.06 4.67 -5.06
N GLY A 67 20.84 4.13 -5.10
CA GLY A 67 20.48 3.02 -5.99
C GLY A 67 20.12 3.48 -7.42
N GLU A 68 19.57 2.56 -8.22
CA GLU A 68 19.37 2.74 -9.67
C GLU A 68 17.95 3.25 -10.04
N HIS A 69 16.95 3.10 -9.16
CA HIS A 69 15.55 3.34 -9.52
C HIS A 69 15.21 4.84 -9.54
N GLU A 70 14.72 5.31 -10.69
CA GLU A 70 14.32 6.69 -10.90
C GLU A 70 13.26 7.18 -9.91
N ILE A 71 12.32 6.29 -9.51
CA ILE A 71 11.25 6.63 -8.55
C ILE A 71 11.82 7.06 -7.18
N TYR A 72 12.97 6.53 -6.77
CA TYR A 72 13.62 6.91 -5.53
C TYR A 72 14.63 8.04 -5.69
N LYS A 73 15.23 8.19 -6.88
CA LYS A 73 16.11 9.33 -7.19
C LYS A 73 15.36 10.64 -7.31
N ARG A 74 14.17 10.59 -7.96
CA ARG A 74 13.37 11.76 -8.34
C ARG A 74 12.22 12.04 -7.39
N GLY A 75 11.97 11.11 -6.45
CA GLY A 75 10.85 11.14 -5.53
C GLY A 75 9.54 10.62 -6.14
N PHE A 76 8.58 10.33 -5.27
CA PHE A 76 7.32 9.70 -5.66
C PHE A 76 6.53 10.58 -6.63
N ILE A 77 5.69 9.92 -7.44
CA ILE A 77 4.94 10.62 -8.47
C ILE A 77 3.81 11.46 -7.89
N LYS A 78 3.48 12.53 -8.60
CA LYS A 78 2.34 13.41 -8.32
C LYS A 78 1.59 13.72 -9.59
N ALA A 79 0.30 14.01 -9.47
CA ALA A 79 -0.50 14.50 -10.58
C ALA A 79 -0.17 15.97 -10.87
N GLU A 80 0.06 16.29 -12.15
CA GLU A 80 0.27 17.65 -12.63
C GLU A 80 -0.69 17.89 -13.81
N LYS A 81 -1.80 18.57 -13.54
CA LYS A 81 -2.88 18.81 -14.55
C LYS A 81 -3.40 17.51 -15.18
N ARG A 82 -2.88 17.10 -16.33
CA ARG A 82 -3.31 15.95 -17.12
C ARG A 82 -2.23 14.85 -17.27
N TYR A 83 -1.13 14.95 -16.55
CA TYR A 83 -0.03 14.02 -16.62
C TYR A 83 0.57 13.80 -15.22
N PHE A 84 1.42 12.83 -15.12
CA PHE A 84 2.19 12.57 -13.89
C PHE A 84 3.61 13.09 -14.02
N THR A 85 4.14 13.56 -12.91
CA THR A 85 5.56 13.90 -12.76
C THR A 85 6.13 13.17 -11.54
N TYR A 86 7.44 12.99 -11.52
CA TYR A 86 8.15 12.75 -10.28
C TYR A 86 8.10 13.98 -9.37
N ALA A 87 8.48 13.84 -8.10
CA ALA A 87 8.48 14.97 -7.16
C ALA A 87 9.39 16.12 -7.61
N ASP A 88 10.48 15.84 -8.33
CA ASP A 88 11.40 16.83 -8.91
C ASP A 88 10.84 17.58 -10.14
N GLY A 89 9.63 17.24 -10.60
CA GLY A 89 8.98 17.83 -11.77
C GLY A 89 9.31 17.15 -13.10
N THR A 90 10.20 16.17 -13.15
CA THR A 90 10.46 15.39 -14.37
C THR A 90 9.21 14.62 -14.79
N PRO A 91 8.82 14.62 -16.06
CA PRO A 91 7.67 13.86 -16.54
C PRO A 91 7.79 12.36 -16.23
N PHE A 92 6.72 11.76 -15.75
CA PHE A 92 6.62 10.32 -15.52
C PHE A 92 5.83 9.66 -16.63
N PHE A 93 6.44 8.69 -17.31
CA PHE A 93 5.75 7.89 -18.32
C PHE A 93 4.96 6.77 -17.66
N TYR A 94 3.64 6.92 -17.62
CA TYR A 94 2.74 5.92 -17.03
C TYR A 94 2.43 4.84 -18.05
N LEU A 95 3.15 3.72 -17.99
CA LEU A 95 2.83 2.49 -18.72
C LEU A 95 2.56 1.40 -17.69
N GLY A 96 1.29 1.05 -17.51
CA GLY A 96 0.86 0.10 -16.50
C GLY A 96 0.42 -1.23 -17.08
N ASP A 97 0.63 -2.30 -16.31
CA ASP A 97 0.02 -3.61 -16.51
C ASP A 97 -0.92 -3.90 -15.35
N THR A 98 -2.09 -4.44 -15.66
CA THR A 98 -3.08 -4.80 -14.64
C THR A 98 -2.96 -6.28 -14.31
N HIS A 99 -2.62 -6.55 -13.06
CA HIS A 99 -2.56 -7.89 -12.49
C HIS A 99 -3.44 -7.94 -11.24
N TRP A 100 -4.77 -8.02 -11.46
CA TRP A 100 -5.76 -7.94 -10.39
C TRP A 100 -5.48 -8.92 -9.26
N HIS A 101 -5.14 -10.15 -9.62
CA HIS A 101 -5.06 -11.30 -8.73
C HIS A 101 -3.63 -11.68 -8.37
N MET A 102 -2.77 -10.72 -8.16
CA MET A 102 -1.36 -11.01 -7.84
C MET A 102 -1.20 -11.91 -6.60
N VAL A 103 -2.17 -11.86 -5.69
CA VAL A 103 -2.17 -12.68 -4.46
C VAL A 103 -2.46 -14.15 -4.68
N LEU A 104 -2.94 -14.53 -5.87
CA LEU A 104 -3.13 -15.93 -6.25
C LEU A 104 -1.84 -16.55 -6.81
N GLU A 105 -0.84 -15.74 -7.13
CA GLU A 105 0.47 -16.22 -7.53
C GLU A 105 1.27 -16.57 -6.27
N ASP A 106 1.84 -17.77 -6.21
CA ASP A 106 2.72 -18.14 -5.11
C ASP A 106 4.09 -17.46 -5.30
N ILE A 107 4.33 -16.41 -4.53
CA ILE A 107 5.57 -15.64 -4.58
C ILE A 107 6.79 -16.43 -4.07
N ASP A 108 6.55 -17.46 -3.27
CA ASP A 108 7.60 -18.29 -2.68
C ASP A 108 7.90 -19.56 -3.52
N ALA A 109 7.06 -19.87 -4.53
CA ALA A 109 7.25 -21.02 -5.39
C ALA A 109 8.18 -20.72 -6.57
N GLU A 110 9.44 -21.10 -6.45
CA GLU A 110 10.41 -21.01 -7.53
C GLU A 110 10.09 -22.03 -8.63
N MET A 111 10.16 -21.59 -9.89
CA MET A 111 10.06 -22.44 -11.08
C MET A 111 11.12 -22.02 -12.09
N GLU A 112 11.49 -22.95 -12.97
CA GLU A 112 12.43 -22.68 -14.06
C GLU A 112 11.66 -22.39 -15.35
N PHE A 113 11.93 -21.25 -15.98
CA PHE A 113 11.34 -20.82 -17.24
C PHE A 113 12.20 -21.27 -18.44
N GLU A 114 11.61 -21.27 -19.64
CA GLU A 114 12.25 -21.74 -20.88
C GLU A 114 13.61 -21.08 -21.19
N ASN A 115 13.81 -19.84 -20.70
CA ASN A 115 15.08 -19.11 -20.85
C ASN A 115 16.10 -19.43 -19.73
N GLY A 116 15.83 -20.42 -18.86
CA GLY A 116 16.70 -20.84 -17.78
C GLY A 116 16.64 -19.94 -16.53
N ILE A 117 15.78 -18.94 -16.51
CA ILE A 117 15.58 -18.10 -15.31
C ILE A 117 14.80 -18.91 -14.29
N LYS A 118 15.27 -18.87 -13.03
CA LYS A 118 14.57 -19.40 -11.86
C LYS A 118 13.99 -18.24 -11.05
N ALA A 119 12.70 -18.24 -10.91
CA ALA A 119 11.95 -17.19 -10.19
C ALA A 119 10.54 -17.70 -9.84
N SER A 120 9.82 -17.01 -8.97
CA SER A 120 8.38 -17.22 -8.91
C SER A 120 7.71 -16.69 -10.18
N ARG A 121 6.49 -17.15 -10.47
CA ARG A 121 5.72 -16.64 -11.61
C ARG A 121 5.52 -15.13 -11.51
N PHE A 122 5.21 -14.65 -10.32
CA PHE A 122 5.01 -13.22 -10.06
C PHE A 122 6.29 -12.42 -10.36
N GLU A 123 7.43 -12.84 -9.81
CA GLU A 123 8.73 -12.22 -10.04
C GLU A 123 9.10 -12.21 -11.52
N TYR A 124 8.97 -13.35 -12.20
CA TYR A 124 9.25 -13.47 -13.64
C TYR A 124 8.38 -12.53 -14.46
N THR A 125 7.09 -12.40 -14.11
CA THR A 125 6.18 -11.46 -14.78
C THR A 125 6.69 -10.03 -14.65
N LEU A 126 7.05 -9.60 -13.43
CA LEU A 126 7.61 -8.26 -13.21
C LEU A 126 8.91 -8.03 -13.99
N MET A 127 9.83 -9.00 -14.01
CA MET A 127 11.07 -8.93 -14.80
C MET A 127 10.76 -8.70 -16.30
N ARG A 128 9.85 -9.48 -16.87
CA ARG A 128 9.46 -9.36 -18.29
C ARG A 128 8.79 -8.01 -18.59
N ARG A 129 7.96 -7.50 -17.68
CA ARG A 129 7.34 -6.17 -17.84
C ARG A 129 8.38 -5.05 -17.75
N LYS A 130 9.39 -5.20 -16.88
CA LYS A 130 10.50 -4.24 -16.78
C LYS A 130 11.29 -4.12 -18.08
N GLU A 131 11.63 -5.25 -18.70
CA GLU A 131 12.31 -5.29 -20.01
C GLU A 131 11.52 -4.60 -21.11
N LEU A 132 10.20 -4.61 -21.04
CA LEU A 132 9.29 -3.95 -21.97
C LEU A 132 9.04 -2.46 -21.65
N GLY A 133 9.65 -1.94 -20.58
CA GLY A 133 9.54 -0.54 -20.19
C GLY A 133 8.31 -0.18 -19.36
N PHE A 134 7.60 -1.15 -18.80
CA PHE A 134 6.50 -0.88 -17.87
C PHE A 134 7.02 -0.20 -16.60
N THR A 135 6.25 0.75 -16.11
CA THR A 135 6.59 1.58 -14.94
C THR A 135 5.60 1.43 -13.79
N VAL A 136 4.43 0.86 -14.08
CA VAL A 136 3.33 0.71 -13.11
C VAL A 136 2.81 -0.72 -13.15
N ILE A 137 2.51 -1.25 -11.97
CA ILE A 137 1.72 -2.48 -11.80
C ILE A 137 0.45 -2.12 -11.07
N GLN A 138 -0.70 -2.48 -11.64
CA GLN A 138 -2.00 -2.29 -11.00
C GLN A 138 -2.52 -3.61 -10.46
N SER A 139 -3.02 -3.61 -9.23
CA SER A 139 -3.58 -4.81 -8.61
C SER A 139 -4.63 -4.48 -7.55
N GLU A 140 -5.39 -5.51 -7.20
CA GLU A 140 -6.37 -5.53 -6.13
C GLU A 140 -6.03 -6.70 -5.18
N PRO A 141 -5.10 -6.50 -4.24
CA PRO A 141 -4.53 -7.60 -3.44
C PRO A 141 -5.52 -8.37 -2.59
N LEU A 142 -6.58 -7.73 -2.11
CA LEU A 142 -7.63 -8.37 -1.31
C LEU A 142 -8.85 -8.76 -2.16
N GLY A 143 -8.70 -8.90 -3.46
CA GLY A 143 -9.77 -9.14 -4.40
C GLY A 143 -10.63 -10.37 -4.09
N GLU A 144 -11.75 -10.43 -4.74
CA GLU A 144 -12.88 -11.36 -4.59
C GLU A 144 -12.58 -12.84 -4.86
N TYR A 145 -11.38 -13.15 -5.31
CA TYR A 145 -11.11 -14.34 -6.14
C TYR A 145 -10.52 -15.54 -5.41
N ASP A 146 -10.44 -15.53 -4.10
CA ASP A 146 -10.23 -16.78 -3.35
C ASP A 146 -11.52 -17.61 -3.18
N GLY A 147 -12.60 -17.19 -3.86
CA GLY A 147 -13.88 -17.86 -3.89
C GLY A 147 -14.71 -17.72 -2.61
N ASP A 148 -14.22 -16.95 -1.65
CA ASP A 148 -14.88 -16.75 -0.37
C ASP A 148 -14.90 -15.28 0.03
N ASN A 149 -15.95 -14.54 -0.38
CA ASN A 149 -16.28 -13.19 0.11
C ASN A 149 -16.25 -13.09 1.65
N SER A 150 -16.14 -14.24 2.33
CA SER A 150 -16.05 -14.35 3.77
C SER A 150 -14.77 -13.72 4.33
N TYR A 151 -13.69 -13.61 3.54
CA TYR A 151 -12.41 -13.09 4.05
C TYR A 151 -12.49 -11.59 4.39
N PHE A 152 -13.02 -10.78 3.46
CA PHE A 152 -13.31 -9.37 3.74
C PHE A 152 -14.31 -9.22 4.89
N LYS A 153 -15.36 -10.01 4.86
CA LYS A 153 -16.38 -10.05 5.91
C LYS A 153 -15.77 -10.37 7.27
N LYS A 154 -14.82 -11.31 7.34
CA LYS A 154 -14.11 -11.67 8.58
C LYS A 154 -13.22 -10.55 9.09
N ILE A 155 -12.48 -9.84 8.23
CA ILE A 155 -11.66 -8.68 8.64
C ILE A 155 -12.52 -7.60 9.35
N PHE A 156 -13.79 -7.47 8.96
CA PHE A 156 -14.67 -6.42 9.47
C PHE A 156 -15.57 -6.85 10.61
N THR A 157 -15.95 -8.12 10.67
CA THR A 157 -16.95 -8.64 11.62
C THR A 157 -16.35 -9.43 12.77
N GLU A 158 -15.09 -9.83 12.66
CA GLU A 158 -14.37 -10.59 13.69
C GLU A 158 -13.20 -9.75 14.25
N GLU A 159 -12.70 -10.14 15.43
CA GLU A 159 -11.43 -9.59 15.89
C GLU A 159 -10.33 -9.89 14.86
N PHE A 160 -9.46 -8.93 14.63
CA PHE A 160 -8.31 -9.08 13.73
C PHE A 160 -7.42 -10.23 14.22
N SER A 161 -7.54 -11.38 13.56
CA SER A 161 -6.91 -12.63 13.97
C SER A 161 -5.46 -12.75 13.48
N ASN A 162 -4.70 -13.68 14.07
CA ASN A 162 -3.36 -14.01 13.57
C ASN A 162 -3.40 -14.55 12.13
N GLU A 163 -4.46 -15.23 11.71
CA GLU A 163 -4.62 -15.69 10.33
C GLU A 163 -4.71 -14.50 9.34
N GLN A 164 -5.51 -13.51 9.70
CA GLN A 164 -5.62 -12.28 8.90
C GLN A 164 -4.30 -11.52 8.84
N LEU A 165 -3.57 -11.46 9.98
CA LEU A 165 -2.24 -10.87 10.03
C LEU A 165 -1.25 -11.60 9.12
N MET A 166 -1.23 -12.92 9.11
CA MET A 166 -0.37 -13.70 8.22
C MET A 166 -0.61 -13.39 6.75
N ARG A 167 -1.85 -13.15 6.34
CA ARG A 167 -2.16 -12.73 4.96
C ARG A 167 -1.60 -11.34 4.64
N PHE A 168 -1.72 -10.37 5.55
CA PHE A 168 -1.07 -9.07 5.36
C PHE A 168 0.46 -9.19 5.28
N GLN A 169 1.06 -10.05 6.09
CA GLN A 169 2.50 -10.33 6.01
C GLN A 169 2.88 -11.00 4.68
N GLN A 170 1.99 -11.80 4.10
CA GLN A 170 2.18 -12.32 2.74
C GLN A 170 2.08 -11.20 1.70
N TYR A 171 1.11 -10.29 1.81
CA TYR A 171 1.00 -9.15 0.90
C TYR A 171 2.22 -8.22 0.99
N ASP A 172 2.86 -8.09 2.15
CA ASP A 172 4.11 -7.34 2.29
C ASP A 172 5.18 -7.78 1.28
N LYS A 173 5.26 -9.07 0.97
CA LYS A 173 6.23 -9.61 0.01
C LYS A 173 5.98 -9.08 -1.40
N TYR A 174 4.70 -9.02 -1.83
CA TYR A 174 4.32 -8.50 -3.15
C TYR A 174 4.61 -7.00 -3.25
N PHE A 175 4.18 -6.21 -2.27
CA PHE A 175 4.45 -4.77 -2.24
C PHE A 175 5.94 -4.47 -2.25
N LYS A 176 6.69 -5.23 -1.46
CA LYS A 176 8.15 -5.11 -1.39
C LYS A 176 8.80 -5.42 -2.73
N MET A 177 8.46 -6.54 -3.37
CA MET A 177 9.03 -6.94 -4.66
C MET A 177 8.73 -5.93 -5.77
N ILE A 178 7.48 -5.43 -5.87
CA ILE A 178 7.10 -4.37 -6.81
C ILE A 178 7.98 -3.13 -6.60
N ALA A 179 8.14 -2.71 -5.36
CA ALA A 179 8.93 -1.53 -4.99
C ALA A 179 10.44 -1.72 -5.24
N GLU A 180 10.99 -2.89 -4.90
CA GLU A 180 12.40 -3.24 -5.12
C GLU A 180 12.77 -3.33 -6.59
N MET A 181 11.81 -3.64 -7.45
CA MET A 181 11.99 -3.56 -8.92
C MET A 181 11.77 -2.16 -9.49
N GLY A 182 11.49 -1.16 -8.65
CA GLY A 182 11.34 0.24 -9.05
C GLY A 182 10.05 0.56 -9.79
N TYR A 183 8.99 -0.20 -9.54
CA TYR A 183 7.65 0.09 -10.04
C TYR A 183 6.88 1.01 -9.11
N VAL A 184 5.90 1.70 -9.67
CA VAL A 184 4.79 2.29 -8.93
C VAL A 184 3.68 1.26 -8.87
N HIS A 185 3.12 1.04 -7.69
CA HIS A 185 2.00 0.13 -7.49
C HIS A 185 0.69 0.91 -7.45
N ALA A 186 -0.11 0.81 -8.51
CA ALA A 186 -1.47 1.34 -8.53
C ALA A 186 -2.39 0.34 -7.79
N ASN A 187 -2.70 0.67 -6.54
CA ASN A 187 -3.49 -0.19 -5.67
C ASN A 187 -4.97 0.18 -5.71
N ALA A 188 -5.80 -0.76 -6.17
CA ALA A 188 -7.22 -0.57 -6.40
C ALA A 188 -8.11 -1.15 -5.29
N GLN A 189 -7.56 -1.44 -4.11
CA GLN A 189 -8.16 -2.28 -3.08
C GLN A 189 -9.57 -1.86 -2.65
N PHE A 190 -9.85 -0.57 -2.56
CA PHE A 190 -11.13 -0.06 -2.08
C PHE A 190 -11.98 0.55 -3.20
N SER A 191 -11.59 0.32 -4.44
CA SER A 191 -12.17 1.02 -5.58
C SER A 191 -13.36 0.31 -6.20
N TYR A 192 -13.57 -0.98 -5.91
CA TYR A 192 -14.56 -1.81 -6.55
C TYR A 192 -15.71 -2.16 -5.59
N PRO A 193 -16.98 -1.77 -5.91
CA PRO A 193 -18.11 -2.06 -5.04
C PRO A 193 -18.29 -3.53 -4.70
N THR A 194 -17.98 -4.43 -5.64
CA THR A 194 -18.10 -5.87 -5.40
C THR A 194 -16.95 -6.47 -4.60
N ALA A 195 -15.78 -5.83 -4.57
CA ALA A 195 -14.71 -6.24 -3.66
C ALA A 195 -15.09 -5.97 -2.20
N LEU A 196 -15.93 -4.98 -1.97
CA LEU A 196 -16.59 -4.76 -0.70
C LEU A 196 -17.94 -5.49 -0.65
N GLY A 197 -18.53 -5.84 -1.81
CA GLY A 197 -19.70 -6.67 -2.02
C GLY A 197 -20.78 -6.54 -0.95
N ASP A 198 -21.31 -7.66 -0.50
CA ASP A 198 -22.23 -7.73 0.64
C ASP A 198 -21.66 -7.12 1.92
N ALA A 199 -20.34 -6.98 2.02
CA ALA A 199 -19.69 -6.36 3.17
C ALA A 199 -19.98 -4.87 3.26
N MET A 200 -20.20 -4.13 2.16
CA MET A 200 -20.61 -2.72 2.21
C MET A 200 -21.90 -2.47 2.99
N HIS A 201 -22.77 -3.47 3.07
CA HIS A 201 -24.03 -3.39 3.82
C HIS A 201 -23.89 -3.77 5.30
N VAL A 202 -22.75 -4.35 5.71
CA VAL A 202 -22.52 -4.85 7.08
C VAL A 202 -21.32 -4.19 7.77
N ILE A 203 -20.50 -3.42 7.03
CA ILE A 203 -19.35 -2.72 7.59
C ILE A 203 -19.80 -1.33 8.07
N SER A 204 -19.44 -0.98 9.31
CA SER A 204 -19.61 0.38 9.76
C SER A 204 -18.56 1.31 9.13
N ASP A 205 -18.91 2.59 8.95
CA ASP A 205 -17.95 3.60 8.49
C ASP A 205 -16.69 3.65 9.37
N ALA A 206 -16.84 3.38 10.67
CA ALA A 206 -15.73 3.34 11.61
C ALA A 206 -14.78 2.16 11.34
N ASP A 207 -15.32 0.99 11.01
CA ASP A 207 -14.52 -0.19 10.68
C ASP A 207 -13.81 -0.04 9.34
N LEU A 208 -14.50 0.52 8.35
CA LEU A 208 -13.90 0.85 7.06
C LEU A 208 -12.75 1.86 7.22
N ALA A 209 -12.98 2.93 7.98
CA ALA A 209 -11.93 3.92 8.26
C ALA A 209 -10.72 3.29 8.97
N ARG A 210 -10.95 2.36 9.92
CA ARG A 210 -9.90 1.63 10.62
C ARG A 210 -9.09 0.74 9.66
N LEU A 211 -9.76 0.04 8.75
CA LEU A 211 -9.07 -0.77 7.74
C LEU A 211 -8.27 0.10 6.78
N CYS A 212 -8.85 1.18 6.26
CA CYS A 212 -8.13 2.11 5.38
C CYS A 212 -6.89 2.68 6.08
N ARG A 213 -7.02 3.08 7.37
CA ARG A 213 -5.89 3.53 8.17
C ARG A 213 -4.81 2.45 8.28
N TYR A 214 -5.19 1.20 8.59
CA TYR A 214 -4.26 0.08 8.71
C TYR A 214 -3.55 -0.20 7.38
N TRP A 215 -4.31 -0.24 6.28
CA TRP A 215 -3.80 -0.49 4.93
C TRP A 215 -2.79 0.58 4.50
N VAL A 216 -3.14 1.85 4.65
CA VAL A 216 -2.26 2.97 4.32
C VAL A 216 -1.04 2.98 5.23
N ALA A 217 -1.19 2.77 6.54
CA ALA A 217 -0.07 2.70 7.48
C ALA A 217 0.95 1.63 7.10
N ARG A 218 0.46 0.47 6.59
CA ARG A 218 1.31 -0.66 6.22
C ARG A 218 2.07 -0.45 4.92
N TYR A 219 1.46 0.22 3.93
CA TYR A 219 1.96 0.25 2.55
C TYR A 219 2.37 1.62 2.01
N SER A 220 2.10 2.73 2.70
CA SER A 220 2.41 4.08 2.19
C SER A 220 3.89 4.43 2.10
N ALA A 221 4.77 3.59 2.65
CA ALA A 221 6.21 3.76 2.47
C ALA A 221 6.71 3.32 1.07
N TYR A 222 5.91 2.55 0.37
CA TYR A 222 6.19 2.12 -1.00
C TYR A 222 5.67 3.14 -2.02
N PRO A 223 6.15 3.13 -3.27
CA PRO A 223 5.61 3.99 -4.33
C PRO A 223 4.21 3.50 -4.74
N VAL A 224 3.18 3.91 -4.02
CA VAL A 224 1.80 3.46 -4.21
C VAL A 224 0.94 4.61 -4.70
N LEU A 225 0.10 4.34 -5.70
CA LEU A 225 -1.05 5.16 -6.09
C LEU A 225 -2.32 4.52 -5.55
N TRP A 226 -3.05 5.27 -4.74
CA TRP A 226 -4.31 4.82 -4.18
C TRP A 226 -5.45 5.09 -5.15
N THR A 227 -6.07 4.04 -5.69
CA THR A 227 -7.28 4.16 -6.49
C THR A 227 -8.49 4.20 -5.54
N LEU A 228 -9.15 5.34 -5.49
CA LEU A 228 -10.28 5.56 -4.56
C LEU A 228 -11.60 5.02 -5.09
N SER A 229 -11.74 4.91 -6.41
CA SER A 229 -12.98 4.44 -7.05
C SER A 229 -12.68 3.87 -8.42
N GLN A 230 -13.35 2.79 -8.77
CA GLN A 230 -13.35 2.17 -10.09
C GLN A 230 -14.75 2.23 -10.68
N GLU A 231 -14.86 2.66 -11.96
CA GLU A 231 -16.12 2.68 -12.70
C GLU A 231 -17.29 3.34 -11.94
N CYS A 232 -16.97 4.38 -11.16
CA CYS A 232 -17.95 5.05 -10.30
C CYS A 232 -19.07 5.77 -11.05
N ASP A 233 -18.94 5.91 -12.36
CA ASP A 233 -19.92 6.45 -13.30
C ASP A 233 -20.63 5.36 -14.14
N ASN A 234 -20.39 4.07 -13.84
CA ASN A 234 -20.98 2.98 -14.58
C ASN A 234 -22.33 2.59 -13.98
N ASP A 235 -23.42 2.73 -14.78
CA ASP A 235 -24.78 2.39 -14.40
C ASP A 235 -24.95 0.93 -13.92
N TYR A 236 -24.03 0.04 -14.26
CA TYR A 236 -24.05 -1.35 -13.79
C TYR A 236 -23.94 -1.45 -12.27
N TYR A 237 -23.19 -0.55 -11.62
CA TYR A 237 -23.03 -0.52 -10.16
C TYR A 237 -24.08 0.35 -9.45
N TYR A 238 -24.82 1.14 -10.20
CA TYR A 238 -25.99 1.82 -9.68
C TYR A 238 -27.18 0.86 -9.83
N GLY A 239 -27.64 0.25 -8.78
CA GLY A 239 -28.86 -0.54 -8.80
C GLY A 239 -30.02 0.26 -9.39
N THR A 240 -31.17 -0.38 -9.64
CA THR A 240 -32.39 0.20 -10.24
C THR A 240 -32.94 1.44 -9.53
N THR A 241 -32.37 1.82 -8.40
CA THR A 241 -32.75 2.98 -7.57
C THR A 241 -31.85 4.20 -7.77
N GLY A 242 -30.79 4.12 -8.61
CA GLY A 242 -29.84 5.22 -8.80
C GLY A 242 -28.99 5.55 -7.54
N GLN A 243 -29.00 4.69 -6.55
CA GLN A 243 -28.16 4.81 -5.37
C GLN A 243 -26.91 3.93 -5.58
N PHE A 244 -25.76 4.48 -5.20
CA PHE A 244 -24.53 3.71 -5.07
C PHE A 244 -24.82 2.53 -4.15
N ILE A 245 -24.60 1.31 -4.65
CA ILE A 245 -24.80 0.10 -3.88
C ILE A 245 -23.56 -0.16 -3.06
#